data_4e725c712331825abc1ebd2390cd08c7
#
_entry.id   4e725c712331825abc1ebd2390cd08c7
#
_cell.length_a   1.000
_cell.length_b   1.000
_cell.length_c   1.000
_cell.angle_alpha   90.00
_cell.angle_beta   90.00
_cell.angle_gamma   90.00
#
_symmetry.space_group_name_H-M   'P 1'
#
loop_
_entity.id
_entity.type
_entity.pdbx_description
1 polymer ?
#
loop_
_entity_poly.entity_id
_entity_poly.type
_entity_poly.pdbx_seq_one_letter_code
_entity_poly.pdbx_strand_id
1 'polypeptide(L)'
;KIGELALGKNVTVAFMPWNGYNYEDSILISENLVVNDVFTSIHIQEFEVLARDTKLGQEEITRDIPNVGEESLVNLDEAGIVHIGAKVNPGDILVGKVTPKGESPMTPEEKLLRAIFGEKAADVKDTSLRLPPGVSGTIVEVRVFSRRGVDKDERSLSNERMQIEQLHIDMEDERFIL
;
A
#
# COMPACT_ATOMS: atom_id res chain seq x y z
N LYS A 1 -14.21 -8.03 24.90
CA LYS A 1 -14.53 -6.99 23.91
C LYS A 1 -15.93 -7.24 23.39
N ILE A 2 -16.81 -6.24 23.47
CA ILE A 2 -18.28 -6.38 23.20
C ILE A 2 -18.60 -6.12 21.71
N GLY A 3 -17.60 -5.93 20.85
CA GLY A 3 -17.82 -5.60 19.44
C GLY A 3 -18.34 -4.18 19.18
N GLU A 4 -18.33 -3.32 20.19
CA GLU A 4 -18.76 -1.92 20.04
C GLU A 4 -17.62 -1.03 19.52
N LEU A 5 -17.96 -0.08 18.66
CA LEU A 5 -17.05 0.95 18.21
C LEU A 5 -16.86 2.00 19.31
N ALA A 6 -15.62 2.21 19.75
CA ALA A 6 -15.27 3.20 20.77
C ALA A 6 -14.15 4.10 20.21
N LEU A 7 -14.51 5.27 19.68
CA LEU A 7 -13.60 6.22 19.07
C LEU A 7 -12.93 7.18 20.06
N GLY A 8 -13.17 7.05 21.32
CA GLY A 8 -12.63 7.90 22.36
C GLY A 8 -12.79 7.32 23.76
N LYS A 9 -12.42 8.09 24.75
CA LYS A 9 -12.50 7.74 26.14
C LYS A 9 -12.95 8.97 26.95
N ASN A 10 -13.75 8.75 27.98
CA ASN A 10 -14.10 9.80 28.92
C ASN A 10 -12.87 10.18 29.75
N VAL A 11 -12.59 11.47 29.81
CA VAL A 11 -11.47 12.05 30.57
C VAL A 11 -11.97 13.14 31.50
N THR A 12 -11.26 13.36 32.59
CA THR A 12 -11.54 14.47 33.50
C THR A 12 -11.05 15.77 32.89
N VAL A 13 -11.91 16.79 32.87
CA VAL A 13 -11.62 18.12 32.32
C VAL A 13 -11.74 19.17 33.41
N ALA A 14 -10.79 20.09 33.48
CA ALA A 14 -10.83 21.27 34.33
C ALA A 14 -11.05 22.54 33.46
N PHE A 15 -12.07 23.31 33.74
CA PHE A 15 -12.34 24.59 33.08
C PHE A 15 -11.75 25.71 33.91
N MET A 16 -10.53 26.12 33.60
CA MET A 16 -9.83 27.18 34.31
C MET A 16 -8.76 27.83 33.41
N PRO A 17 -8.43 29.13 33.61
CA PRO A 17 -7.28 29.73 32.96
C PRO A 17 -5.97 29.13 33.50
N TRP A 18 -5.01 28.87 32.60
CA TRP A 18 -3.72 28.31 32.92
C TRP A 18 -2.57 29.12 32.32
N ASN A 19 -2.18 30.20 32.95
CA ASN A 19 -1.05 31.06 32.56
C ASN A 19 -1.08 31.51 31.07
N GLY A 20 -2.25 31.62 30.47
CA GLY A 20 -2.43 31.97 29.05
C GLY A 20 -2.17 30.84 28.06
N TYR A 21 -1.74 29.65 28.49
CA TYR A 21 -1.48 28.51 27.57
C TYR A 21 -2.74 27.88 26.99
N ASN A 22 -3.91 28.19 27.53
CA ASN A 22 -5.21 27.77 27.02
C ASN A 22 -6.04 28.96 26.48
N TYR A 23 -5.36 29.98 25.93
CA TYR A 23 -6.00 31.14 25.31
C TYR A 23 -6.70 30.75 24.02
N GLU A 24 -7.92 31.29 23.83
CA GLU A 24 -8.82 30.99 22.69
C GLU A 24 -9.11 29.47 22.57
N ASP A 25 -8.75 28.87 21.41
CA ASP A 25 -9.02 27.46 21.08
C ASP A 25 -7.93 26.49 21.58
N SER A 26 -6.93 27.01 22.31
CA SER A 26 -5.83 26.20 22.85
C SER A 26 -6.29 25.35 24.02
N ILE A 27 -5.90 24.09 24.04
CA ILE A 27 -6.21 23.13 25.08
C ILE A 27 -4.90 22.52 25.61
N LEU A 28 -4.74 22.49 26.92
CA LEU A 28 -3.66 21.76 27.58
C LEU A 28 -4.09 20.32 27.84
N ILE A 29 -3.24 19.39 27.52
CA ILE A 29 -3.47 17.97 27.78
C ILE A 29 -2.41 17.43 28.76
N SER A 30 -2.80 16.47 29.58
CA SER A 30 -1.88 15.77 30.45
C SER A 30 -0.96 14.85 29.66
N GLU A 31 0.33 14.79 30.03
CA GLU A 31 1.30 13.85 29.45
C GLU A 31 0.82 12.38 29.57
N ASN A 32 0.11 12.05 30.62
CA ASN A 32 -0.45 10.72 30.83
C ASN A 32 -1.41 10.27 29.72
N LEU A 33 -2.10 11.20 29.04
CA LEU A 33 -2.97 10.86 27.89
C LEU A 33 -2.16 10.39 26.68
N VAL A 34 -0.95 10.95 26.53
CA VAL A 34 -0.03 10.56 25.45
C VAL A 34 0.68 9.24 25.80
N VAL A 35 1.19 9.11 27.01
CA VAL A 35 1.90 7.89 27.46
C VAL A 35 0.99 6.66 27.46
N ASN A 36 -0.27 6.85 27.83
CA ASN A 36 -1.26 5.75 27.87
C ASN A 36 -2.02 5.55 26.55
N ASP A 37 -1.65 6.23 25.47
CA ASP A 37 -2.29 6.13 24.16
C ASP A 37 -3.83 6.30 24.19
N VAL A 38 -4.33 7.21 25.04
CA VAL A 38 -5.77 7.33 25.30
C VAL A 38 -6.55 7.76 24.05
N PHE A 39 -5.98 8.65 23.25
CA PHE A 39 -6.55 9.16 22.00
C PHE A 39 -5.80 8.72 20.75
N THR A 40 -4.92 7.75 20.87
CA THR A 40 -4.16 7.20 19.75
C THR A 40 -5.09 6.35 18.90
N SER A 41 -5.10 6.60 17.60
CA SER A 41 -5.87 5.85 16.62
C SER A 41 -4.96 5.23 15.57
N ILE A 42 -5.34 4.06 15.09
CA ILE A 42 -4.68 3.36 13.98
C ILE A 42 -5.62 3.42 12.79
N HIS A 43 -5.12 3.94 11.68
CA HIS A 43 -5.84 3.99 10.42
C HIS A 43 -5.17 3.05 9.42
N ILE A 44 -5.90 2.08 8.91
CA ILE A 44 -5.44 1.14 7.89
C ILE A 44 -6.10 1.54 6.58
N GLN A 45 -5.27 1.81 5.57
CA GLN A 45 -5.70 2.11 4.22
C GLN A 45 -5.31 0.96 3.30
N GLU A 46 -6.23 0.54 2.46
CA GLU A 46 -6.04 -0.51 1.48
C GLU A 46 -5.85 0.11 0.09
N PHE A 47 -4.84 -0.36 -0.62
CA PHE A 47 -4.55 0.03 -1.99
C PHE A 47 -4.57 -1.22 -2.86
N GLU A 48 -5.34 -1.17 -3.92
CA GLU A 48 -5.49 -2.29 -4.86
C GLU A 48 -4.93 -1.91 -6.23
N VAL A 49 -4.23 -2.85 -6.85
CA VAL A 49 -3.77 -2.75 -8.23
C VAL A 49 -4.07 -4.04 -8.98
N LEU A 50 -4.51 -3.90 -10.20
CA LEU A 50 -4.86 -5.01 -11.06
C LEU A 50 -4.08 -4.92 -12.38
N ALA A 51 -3.41 -6.01 -12.77
CA ALA A 51 -2.86 -6.16 -14.10
C ALA A 51 -3.97 -6.62 -15.06
N ARG A 52 -4.19 -5.87 -16.13
CA ARG A 52 -5.26 -6.11 -17.12
C ARG A 52 -4.68 -6.53 -18.45
N ASP A 53 -5.47 -7.29 -19.21
CA ASP A 53 -5.17 -7.53 -20.62
C ASP A 53 -5.64 -6.33 -21.44
N THR A 54 -4.72 -5.67 -22.14
CA THR A 54 -5.02 -4.56 -23.03
C THR A 54 -4.93 -5.01 -24.49
N LYS A 55 -5.52 -4.22 -25.39
CA LYS A 55 -5.42 -4.48 -26.84
C LYS A 55 -3.97 -4.47 -27.37
N LEU A 56 -3.05 -3.85 -26.65
CA LEU A 56 -1.65 -3.67 -27.00
C LEU A 56 -0.74 -4.71 -26.36
N GLY A 57 -1.28 -5.53 -25.48
CA GLY A 57 -0.57 -6.54 -24.71
C GLY A 57 -1.04 -6.59 -23.27
N GLN A 58 -0.50 -7.51 -22.52
CA GLN A 58 -0.80 -7.71 -21.11
C GLN A 58 -0.01 -6.72 -20.25
N GLU A 59 -0.66 -6.10 -19.25
CA GLU A 59 0.04 -5.35 -18.20
C GLU A 59 0.82 -6.32 -17.32
N GLU A 60 1.99 -5.92 -16.89
CA GLU A 60 2.88 -6.74 -16.07
C GLU A 60 3.21 -6.03 -14.76
N ILE A 61 3.18 -6.80 -13.66
CA ILE A 61 3.71 -6.34 -12.37
C ILE A 61 5.16 -6.76 -12.32
N THR A 62 6.07 -5.78 -12.23
CA THR A 62 7.51 -6.00 -12.28
C THR A 62 8.26 -4.90 -11.55
N ARG A 63 9.47 -5.23 -11.10
CA ARG A 63 10.43 -4.25 -10.58
C ARG A 63 11.14 -3.46 -11.68
N ASP A 64 11.17 -3.99 -12.89
CA ASP A 64 11.85 -3.37 -14.04
C ASP A 64 10.96 -2.25 -14.64
N ILE A 65 11.03 -1.07 -14.01
CA ILE A 65 10.21 0.10 -14.36
C ILE A 65 11.11 1.09 -15.11
N PRO A 66 10.72 1.54 -16.32
CA PRO A 66 11.50 2.48 -17.08
C PRO A 66 11.58 3.86 -16.39
N ASN A 67 12.73 4.52 -16.47
CA ASN A 67 12.99 5.88 -15.99
C ASN A 67 12.80 6.08 -14.47
N VAL A 68 12.97 5.02 -13.68
CA VAL A 68 12.94 5.06 -12.21
C VAL A 68 14.33 4.73 -11.67
N GLY A 69 14.82 5.57 -10.75
CA GLY A 69 16.10 5.31 -10.08
C GLY A 69 16.00 4.17 -9.06
N GLU A 70 17.10 3.47 -8.83
CA GLU A 70 17.15 2.35 -7.89
C GLU A 70 16.76 2.73 -6.45
N GLU A 71 16.97 3.97 -6.07
CA GLU A 71 16.57 4.48 -4.75
C GLU A 71 15.06 4.35 -4.50
N SER A 72 14.24 4.55 -5.54
CA SER A 72 12.79 4.39 -5.46
C SER A 72 12.32 2.94 -5.48
N LEU A 73 13.22 2.00 -5.79
CA LEU A 73 12.94 0.57 -5.88
C LEU A 73 13.43 -0.22 -4.66
N VAL A 74 14.06 0.45 -3.68
CA VAL A 74 14.66 -0.20 -2.50
C VAL A 74 13.64 -1.00 -1.69
N ASN A 75 12.42 -0.49 -1.57
CA ASN A 75 11.35 -1.12 -0.81
C ASN A 75 10.60 -2.22 -1.57
N LEU A 76 10.91 -2.42 -2.86
CA LEU A 76 10.28 -3.44 -3.70
C LEU A 76 11.09 -4.74 -3.69
N ASP A 77 10.37 -5.84 -3.71
CA ASP A 77 10.95 -7.17 -3.91
C ASP A 77 11.26 -7.44 -5.40
N GLU A 78 11.72 -8.64 -5.71
CA GLU A 78 12.04 -9.05 -7.09
C GLU A 78 10.81 -9.07 -8.00
N ALA A 79 9.62 -9.29 -7.44
CA ALA A 79 8.36 -9.25 -8.18
C ALA A 79 7.82 -7.83 -8.39
N GLY A 80 8.49 -6.80 -7.85
CA GLY A 80 8.04 -5.42 -7.94
C GLY A 80 6.96 -5.02 -6.94
N ILE A 81 6.83 -5.74 -5.84
CA ILE A 81 5.85 -5.51 -4.79
C ILE A 81 6.57 -5.05 -3.52
N VAL A 82 6.02 -4.07 -2.81
CA VAL A 82 6.58 -3.57 -1.56
C VAL A 82 6.59 -4.67 -0.48
N HIS A 83 7.67 -4.76 0.29
CA HIS A 83 7.78 -5.74 1.37
C HIS A 83 7.04 -5.29 2.64
N ILE A 84 6.54 -6.26 3.42
CA ILE A 84 5.89 -6.02 4.71
C ILE A 84 6.91 -5.41 5.69
N GLY A 85 6.47 -4.40 6.44
CA GLY A 85 7.31 -3.66 7.37
C GLY A 85 8.05 -2.47 6.77
N ALA A 86 8.00 -2.26 5.45
CA ALA A 86 8.58 -1.10 4.80
C ALA A 86 7.90 0.20 5.27
N LYS A 87 8.69 1.21 5.58
CA LYS A 87 8.20 2.57 5.79
C LYS A 87 8.12 3.29 4.46
N VAL A 88 6.94 3.78 4.13
CA VAL A 88 6.65 4.42 2.84
C VAL A 88 6.23 5.88 3.03
N ASN A 89 6.71 6.72 2.13
CA ASN A 89 6.46 8.15 2.08
C ASN A 89 5.62 8.50 0.85
N PRO A 90 5.01 9.71 0.81
CA PRO A 90 4.26 10.16 -0.35
C PRO A 90 5.10 10.09 -1.63
N GLY A 91 4.56 9.45 -2.65
CA GLY A 91 5.22 9.26 -3.95
C GLY A 91 6.02 7.98 -4.10
N ASP A 92 6.30 7.24 -3.02
CA ASP A 92 6.96 5.95 -3.08
C ASP A 92 6.12 4.94 -3.87
N ILE A 93 6.79 4.03 -4.56
CA ILE A 93 6.15 2.97 -5.35
C ILE A 93 5.75 1.84 -4.40
N LEU A 94 4.47 1.49 -4.40
CA LEU A 94 3.94 0.35 -3.65
C LEU A 94 3.96 -0.93 -4.49
N VAL A 95 3.58 -0.80 -5.77
CA VAL A 95 3.59 -1.91 -6.73
C VAL A 95 4.07 -1.38 -8.08
N GLY A 96 5.13 -1.96 -8.59
CA GLY A 96 5.65 -1.66 -9.92
C GLY A 96 4.76 -2.30 -10.98
N LYS A 97 4.18 -1.49 -11.88
CA LYS A 97 3.37 -1.97 -12.99
C LYS A 97 3.75 -1.25 -14.26
N VAL A 98 3.86 -2.00 -15.33
CA VAL A 98 4.14 -1.48 -16.67
C VAL A 98 3.02 -1.87 -17.63
N THR A 99 2.68 -0.93 -18.49
CA THR A 99 1.66 -1.12 -19.53
C THR A 99 2.33 -1.00 -20.90
N PRO A 100 2.11 -1.93 -21.84
CA PRO A 100 2.63 -1.82 -23.19
C PRO A 100 2.16 -0.55 -23.89
N LYS A 101 3.08 0.16 -24.55
CA LYS A 101 2.76 1.29 -25.42
C LYS A 101 2.33 0.78 -26.79
N GLY A 102 1.32 1.41 -27.40
CA GLY A 102 1.02 1.22 -28.81
C GLY A 102 2.12 1.79 -29.71
N GLU A 103 2.17 1.31 -30.94
CA GLU A 103 3.03 1.85 -31.98
C GLU A 103 2.70 3.33 -32.24
N SER A 104 3.39 4.22 -31.55
CA SER A 104 3.41 5.64 -31.89
C SER A 104 4.70 5.92 -32.69
N PRO A 105 4.66 6.83 -33.67
CA PRO A 105 5.87 7.23 -34.37
C PRO A 105 6.87 7.78 -33.35
N MET A 106 8.01 7.08 -33.21
CA MET A 106 9.06 7.46 -32.26
C MET A 106 9.66 8.82 -32.61
N THR A 107 9.74 9.69 -31.64
CA THR A 107 10.51 10.91 -31.75
C THR A 107 12.02 10.59 -31.88
N PRO A 108 12.83 11.47 -32.49
CA PRO A 108 14.27 11.28 -32.57
C PRO A 108 14.95 11.05 -31.22
N GLU A 109 14.41 11.67 -30.17
CA GLU A 109 14.88 11.57 -28.77
C GLU A 109 14.60 10.20 -28.18
N GLU A 110 13.42 9.63 -28.45
CA GLU A 110 13.06 8.26 -28.01
C GLU A 110 13.92 7.20 -28.72
N LYS A 111 14.28 7.42 -30.01
CA LYS A 111 15.21 6.54 -30.73
C LYS A 111 16.61 6.54 -30.10
N LEU A 112 17.04 7.70 -29.60
CA LEU A 112 18.34 7.85 -28.95
C LEU A 112 18.33 7.18 -27.56
N LEU A 113 17.26 7.34 -26.79
CA LEU A 113 17.06 6.66 -25.50
C LEU A 113 17.01 5.14 -25.67
N ARG A 114 16.34 4.64 -26.72
CA ARG A 114 16.30 3.22 -27.06
C ARG A 114 17.69 2.65 -27.37
N ALA A 115 18.52 3.42 -28.06
CA ALA A 115 19.90 3.03 -28.39
C ALA A 115 20.81 2.97 -27.15
N ILE A 116 20.55 3.82 -26.14
CA ILE A 116 21.38 3.93 -24.93
C ILE A 116 20.91 2.94 -23.85
N PHE A 117 19.60 2.81 -23.61
CA PHE A 117 19.02 2.04 -22.50
C PHE A 117 18.39 0.69 -22.91
N GLY A 118 18.46 0.32 -24.20
CA GLY A 118 17.92 -0.93 -24.73
C GLY A 118 16.43 -0.89 -25.09
N GLU A 119 15.98 -1.96 -25.76
CA GLU A 119 14.63 -2.02 -26.36
C GLU A 119 13.48 -1.94 -25.35
N LYS A 120 13.65 -2.47 -24.15
CA LYS A 120 12.59 -2.55 -23.13
C LYS A 120 12.09 -1.19 -22.65
N ALA A 121 12.96 -0.16 -22.59
CA ALA A 121 12.60 1.15 -22.05
C ALA A 121 11.64 1.97 -22.94
N ALA A 122 11.51 1.61 -24.21
CA ALA A 122 10.72 2.37 -25.19
C ALA A 122 9.29 1.80 -25.40
N ASP A 123 9.07 0.53 -25.10
CA ASP A 123 7.84 -0.17 -25.44
C ASP A 123 6.82 -0.24 -24.32
N VAL A 124 7.17 0.19 -23.13
CA VAL A 124 6.30 0.17 -21.94
C VAL A 124 6.18 1.54 -21.28
N LYS A 125 5.05 1.78 -20.66
CA LYS A 125 4.77 2.97 -19.86
C LYS A 125 4.67 2.59 -18.39
N ASP A 126 5.29 3.38 -17.51
CA ASP A 126 5.12 3.26 -16.06
C ASP A 126 3.67 3.59 -15.66
N THR A 127 3.00 2.62 -15.09
CA THR A 127 1.66 2.73 -14.50
C THR A 127 1.62 2.18 -13.08
N SER A 128 2.76 2.29 -12.41
CA SER A 128 2.95 1.80 -11.04
C SER A 128 2.00 2.47 -10.05
N LEU A 129 1.60 1.71 -9.04
CA LEU A 129 0.85 2.24 -7.92
C LEU A 129 1.81 2.98 -6.98
N ARG A 130 1.57 4.28 -6.80
CA ARG A 130 2.34 5.14 -5.91
C ARG A 130 1.50 5.59 -4.74
N LEU A 131 2.15 5.81 -3.60
CA LEU A 131 1.49 6.33 -2.41
C LEU A 131 1.00 7.77 -2.66
N PRO A 132 -0.28 8.09 -2.38
CA PRO A 132 -0.83 9.43 -2.56
C PRO A 132 -0.11 10.49 -1.72
N PRO A 133 -0.13 11.76 -2.14
CA PRO A 133 0.40 12.85 -1.34
C PRO A 133 -0.33 12.98 0.00
N GLY A 134 0.43 13.29 1.06
CA GLY A 134 -0.11 13.48 2.41
C GLY A 134 -0.32 12.19 3.22
N VAL A 135 -0.05 11.02 2.63
CA VAL A 135 -0.12 9.73 3.33
C VAL A 135 1.28 9.19 3.54
N SER A 136 1.58 8.76 4.75
CA SER A 136 2.80 8.02 5.09
C SER A 136 2.48 6.94 6.11
N GLY A 137 3.22 5.85 6.11
CA GLY A 137 2.94 4.77 7.03
C GLY A 137 3.88 3.60 6.89
N THR A 138 3.50 2.49 7.49
CA THR A 138 4.23 1.22 7.41
C THR A 138 3.33 0.17 6.76
N ILE A 139 3.88 -0.61 5.85
CA ILE A 139 3.16 -1.71 5.20
C ILE A 139 2.93 -2.82 6.23
N VAL A 140 1.67 -3.13 6.49
CA VAL A 140 1.26 -4.16 7.47
C VAL A 140 1.05 -5.50 6.78
N GLU A 141 0.42 -5.48 5.61
CA GLU A 141 0.04 -6.70 4.89
C GLU A 141 0.14 -6.49 3.38
N VAL A 142 0.50 -7.55 2.67
CA VAL A 142 0.52 -7.60 1.21
C VAL A 142 -0.11 -8.90 0.77
N ARG A 143 -1.10 -8.82 -0.11
CA ARG A 143 -1.79 -9.98 -0.69
C ARG A 143 -1.64 -9.99 -2.20
N VAL A 144 -1.26 -11.13 -2.74
CA VAL A 144 -1.13 -11.34 -4.18
C VAL A 144 -2.12 -12.41 -4.61
N PHE A 145 -2.93 -12.10 -5.62
CA PHE A 145 -3.91 -13.02 -6.18
C PHE A 145 -3.65 -13.22 -7.66
N SER A 146 -3.68 -14.46 -8.11
CA SER A 146 -3.58 -14.81 -9.53
C SER A 146 -4.96 -15.13 -10.10
N ARG A 147 -5.19 -14.74 -11.36
CA ARG A 147 -6.44 -15.08 -12.06
C ARG A 147 -6.51 -16.57 -12.37
N ARG A 148 -7.73 -17.08 -12.57
CA ARG A 148 -7.93 -18.47 -13.04
C ARG A 148 -7.29 -18.66 -14.41
N GLY A 149 -6.48 -19.71 -14.56
CA GLY A 149 -5.83 -20.06 -15.82
C GLY A 149 -4.42 -19.49 -16.02
N VAL A 150 -3.91 -18.76 -15.03
CA VAL A 150 -2.49 -18.33 -14.97
C VAL A 150 -1.78 -19.21 -13.95
N ASP A 151 -0.53 -19.53 -14.20
CA ASP A 151 0.30 -20.24 -13.21
C ASP A 151 0.34 -19.43 -11.92
N LYS A 152 0.02 -20.13 -10.82
CA LYS A 152 -0.06 -19.49 -9.50
C LYS A 152 1.32 -19.42 -8.88
N ASP A 153 1.73 -18.23 -8.51
CA ASP A 153 2.92 -18.03 -7.71
C ASP A 153 2.79 -18.67 -6.32
N GLU A 154 3.90 -19.06 -5.74
CA GLU A 154 3.97 -19.66 -4.40
C GLU A 154 3.31 -18.79 -3.33
N ARG A 155 3.41 -17.46 -3.48
CA ARG A 155 2.75 -16.46 -2.62
C ARG A 155 1.24 -16.49 -2.75
N SER A 156 0.73 -16.60 -3.97
CA SER A 156 -0.71 -16.71 -4.22
C SER A 156 -1.29 -17.98 -3.60
N LEU A 157 -0.58 -19.09 -3.73
CA LEU A 157 -0.95 -20.36 -3.09
C LEU A 157 -0.91 -20.29 -1.55
N SER A 158 0.08 -19.59 -0.99
CA SER A 158 0.19 -19.37 0.46
C SER A 158 -0.99 -18.51 0.97
N ASN A 159 -1.34 -17.45 0.28
CA ASN A 159 -2.48 -16.59 0.62
C ASN A 159 -3.81 -17.37 0.57
N GLU A 160 -4.01 -18.19 -0.47
CA GLU A 160 -5.20 -19.04 -0.56
C GLU A 160 -5.29 -20.04 0.61
N ARG A 161 -4.17 -20.64 1.00
CA ARG A 161 -4.12 -21.56 2.15
C ARG A 161 -4.48 -20.84 3.45
N MET A 162 -3.91 -19.66 3.69
CA MET A 162 -4.22 -18.86 4.89
C MET A 162 -5.70 -18.46 4.94
N GLN A 163 -6.29 -18.08 3.80
CA GLN A 163 -7.72 -17.74 3.74
C GLN A 163 -8.62 -18.94 4.02
N ILE A 164 -8.28 -20.13 3.50
CA ILE A 164 -9.03 -21.35 3.76
C ILE A 164 -8.94 -21.73 5.23
N GLU A 165 -7.75 -21.60 5.84
CA GLU A 165 -7.55 -21.87 7.26
C GLU A 165 -8.34 -20.89 8.14
N GLN A 166 -8.34 -19.60 7.81
CA GLN A 166 -9.12 -18.60 8.53
C GLN A 166 -10.63 -18.89 8.44
N LEU A 167 -11.13 -19.19 7.25
CA LEU A 167 -12.54 -19.55 7.06
C LEU A 167 -12.92 -20.83 7.83
N HIS A 168 -11.98 -21.74 7.98
CA HIS A 168 -12.20 -22.98 8.76
C HIS A 168 -12.32 -22.65 10.25
N ILE A 169 -11.47 -21.77 10.78
CA ILE A 169 -11.53 -21.29 12.17
C ILE A 169 -12.84 -20.57 12.41
N ASP A 170 -13.20 -19.61 11.54
CA ASP A 170 -14.44 -18.86 11.63
C ASP A 170 -15.67 -19.78 11.62
N MET A 171 -15.67 -20.81 10.78
CA MET A 171 -16.75 -21.83 10.74
C MET A 171 -16.82 -22.64 12.03
N GLU A 172 -15.70 -23.01 12.62
CA GLU A 172 -15.67 -23.74 13.91
C GLU A 172 -16.18 -22.86 15.05
N ASP A 173 -15.81 -21.60 15.07
CA ASP A 173 -16.26 -20.63 16.05
C ASP A 173 -17.78 -20.39 15.95
N GLU A 174 -18.32 -20.21 14.73
CA GLU A 174 -19.75 -20.11 14.51
C GLU A 174 -20.50 -21.38 14.95
N ARG A 175 -19.94 -22.53 14.66
CA ARG A 175 -20.53 -23.82 15.07
C ARG A 175 -20.50 -24.01 16.58
N PHE A 176 -19.53 -23.44 17.28
CA PHE A 176 -19.45 -23.48 18.74
C PHE A 176 -20.48 -22.52 19.40
N ILE A 177 -20.78 -21.40 18.74
CA ILE A 177 -21.74 -20.40 19.23
C ILE A 177 -23.20 -20.89 19.06
N LEU A 178 -23.50 -21.68 18.02
CA LEU A 178 -24.82 -22.28 17.75
C LEU A 178 -25.07 -23.50 18.61
#